data_e856c81f8e2e6476c7d4210bd0b2e18a
#
_entry.id   e856c81f8e2e6476c7d4210bd0b2e18a
#
_cell.length_a   1.000
_cell.length_b   1.000
_cell.length_c   1.000
_cell.angle_alpha   90.00
_cell.angle_beta   90.00
_cell.angle_gamma   90.00
#
_symmetry.space_group_name_H-M   'P 1'
#
loop_
_entity.id
_entity.type
_entity.pdbx_description
1 polymer ?
#
loop_
_entity_poly.entity_id
_entity_poly.type
_entity_poly.pdbx_seq_one_letter_code
_entity_poly.pdbx_strand_id
1 'polypeptide(L)'
;MKEKLILDACCGGRMFWQNKNHPNAVYQDIRKDVLPLKEQYGMNFSVEPDVIGDFRKMVFPDKSFKMVIFDPPHLMLNKTAWMAKKYGTIKDTDYKADLQAGFKECWRVLDDFGTLIFKWNDQSVAIEKIKPFFPDKPIIFNRIGTKGKSTYWFVFMKIPSKEQLIALNQNSASQVVNDGLNISLKDNSNELSQISSNDETSLNNNIKQKTYLKINKIKNN
;
A
#
# COMPACT_ATOMS: atom_id res chain seq x y z
N MET A 1 -17.26 -2.78 -9.25
CA MET A 1 -16.97 -2.11 -7.94
C MET A 1 -15.77 -1.21 -8.15
N LYS A 2 -15.77 0.00 -7.59
CA LYS A 2 -14.62 0.90 -7.70
C LYS A 2 -13.45 0.27 -6.95
N GLU A 3 -12.29 0.20 -7.59
CA GLU A 3 -11.08 -0.40 -7.02
C GLU A 3 -10.66 0.36 -5.75
N LYS A 4 -10.47 -0.34 -4.64
CA LYS A 4 -10.02 0.26 -3.39
C LYS A 4 -8.49 0.33 -3.40
N LEU A 5 -7.95 1.53 -3.29
CA LEU A 5 -6.52 1.82 -3.50
C LEU A 5 -5.72 1.92 -2.22
N ILE A 6 -6.38 2.06 -1.06
CA ILE A 6 -5.73 2.31 0.22
C ILE A 6 -6.05 1.19 1.19
N LEU A 7 -5.04 0.65 1.87
CA LEU A 7 -5.20 -0.27 2.99
C LEU A 7 -4.78 0.40 4.29
N ASP A 8 -5.64 0.37 5.30
CA ASP A 8 -5.26 0.58 6.69
C ASP A 8 -5.13 -0.80 7.35
N ALA A 9 -3.89 -1.26 7.56
CA ALA A 9 -3.59 -2.62 7.97
C ALA A 9 -3.90 -2.93 9.44
N CYS A 10 -4.09 -1.88 10.27
CA CYS A 10 -4.38 -1.97 11.71
C CYS A 10 -5.31 -0.82 12.12
N CYS A 11 -6.51 -0.76 11.55
CA CYS A 11 -7.33 0.45 11.52
C CYS A 11 -7.80 0.92 12.91
N GLY A 12 -7.91 0.01 13.90
CA GLY A 12 -8.46 0.35 15.21
C GLY A 12 -9.76 1.13 15.09
N GLY A 13 -9.90 2.23 15.82
CA GLY A 13 -11.03 3.16 15.74
C GLY A 13 -10.86 4.25 14.66
N ARG A 14 -9.97 4.07 13.69
CA ARG A 14 -9.71 5.01 12.58
C ARG A 14 -9.42 6.44 13.07
N MET A 15 -8.60 6.57 14.14
CA MET A 15 -8.48 7.80 14.92
C MET A 15 -7.79 8.96 14.17
N PHE A 16 -6.93 8.68 13.22
CA PHE A 16 -6.22 9.71 12.43
C PHE A 16 -6.87 9.98 11.07
N TRP A 17 -7.94 9.25 10.73
CA TRP A 17 -8.68 9.49 9.50
C TRP A 17 -9.61 10.69 9.65
N GLN A 18 -9.49 11.66 8.74
CA GLN A 18 -10.45 12.76 8.65
C GLN A 18 -11.83 12.26 8.23
N ASN A 19 -11.88 11.42 7.18
CA ASN A 19 -13.07 10.68 6.80
C ASN A 19 -12.89 9.20 7.17
N LYS A 20 -13.53 8.76 8.25
CA LYS A 20 -13.44 7.39 8.75
C LYS A 20 -14.08 6.34 7.82
N ASN A 21 -14.84 6.76 6.81
CA ASN A 21 -15.46 5.92 5.80
C ASN A 21 -14.98 6.34 4.41
N HIS A 22 -13.65 6.51 4.25
CA HIS A 22 -13.07 6.94 2.98
C HIS A 22 -13.39 5.92 1.86
N PRO A 23 -13.98 6.34 0.71
CA PRO A 23 -14.54 5.42 -0.27
C PRO A 23 -13.50 4.53 -0.96
N ASN A 24 -12.24 4.96 -1.03
CA ASN A 24 -11.15 4.20 -1.64
C ASN A 24 -10.29 3.43 -0.63
N ALA A 25 -10.69 3.34 0.66
CA ALA A 25 -9.96 2.63 1.69
C ALA A 25 -10.60 1.29 2.03
N VAL A 26 -9.75 0.31 2.36
CA VAL A 26 -10.09 -0.92 3.07
C VAL A 26 -9.50 -0.81 4.47
N TYR A 27 -10.30 -1.05 5.46
CA TYR A 27 -9.91 -1.03 6.86
C TYR A 27 -9.80 -2.46 7.38
N GLN A 28 -8.62 -2.89 7.79
CA GLN A 28 -8.37 -4.19 8.40
C GLN A 28 -8.01 -4.04 9.87
N ASP A 29 -8.50 -4.93 10.70
CA ASP A 29 -8.04 -5.13 12.08
C ASP A 29 -8.26 -6.59 12.47
N ILE A 30 -7.47 -7.10 13.39
CA ILE A 30 -7.65 -8.46 13.93
C ILE A 30 -8.88 -8.55 14.83
N ARG A 31 -9.39 -7.43 15.28
CA ARG A 31 -10.54 -7.32 16.22
C ARG A 31 -11.74 -6.72 15.53
N LYS A 32 -12.92 -7.13 16.02
CA LYS A 32 -14.16 -6.40 15.79
C LYS A 32 -14.83 -6.24 17.16
N ASP A 33 -14.68 -5.07 17.77
CA ASP A 33 -15.08 -4.82 19.14
C ASP A 33 -15.85 -3.52 19.28
N VAL A 34 -16.89 -3.56 20.12
CA VAL A 34 -17.53 -2.36 20.67
C VAL A 34 -17.16 -2.30 22.15
N LEU A 35 -16.27 -1.37 22.52
CA LEU A 35 -15.89 -1.17 23.90
C LEU A 35 -16.87 -0.17 24.54
N PRO A 36 -17.61 -0.56 25.58
CA PRO A 36 -18.46 0.35 26.31
C PRO A 36 -17.61 1.28 27.19
N LEU A 37 -16.97 2.27 26.58
CA LEU A 37 -16.20 3.29 27.28
C LEU A 37 -17.11 4.42 27.83
N LYS A 38 -18.44 4.29 27.64
CA LYS A 38 -19.42 5.32 27.93
C LYS A 38 -19.47 5.75 29.38
N GLU A 39 -19.32 4.81 30.31
CA GLU A 39 -19.44 5.09 31.73
C GLU A 39 -18.22 5.79 32.33
N GLN A 40 -17.04 5.57 31.77
CA GLN A 40 -15.78 6.07 32.32
C GLN A 40 -15.24 7.31 31.59
N TYR A 41 -15.52 7.51 30.29
CA TYR A 41 -14.94 8.57 29.46
C TYR A 41 -15.92 9.25 28.50
N GLY A 42 -17.21 8.99 28.61
CA GLY A 42 -18.26 9.67 27.82
C GLY A 42 -18.28 9.36 26.32
N MET A 43 -17.49 8.38 25.82
CA MET A 43 -17.39 8.05 24.42
C MET A 43 -17.52 6.57 24.16
N ASN A 44 -18.31 6.21 23.14
CA ASN A 44 -18.27 4.86 22.57
C ASN A 44 -17.00 4.76 21.71
N PHE A 45 -16.24 3.70 21.90
CA PHE A 45 -15.13 3.34 21.03
C PHE A 45 -15.47 2.02 20.35
N SER A 46 -15.47 2.03 19.02
CA SER A 46 -15.66 0.81 18.24
C SER A 46 -14.46 0.57 17.32
N VAL A 47 -14.15 -0.70 17.12
CA VAL A 47 -13.28 -1.20 16.07
C VAL A 47 -14.17 -1.97 15.10
N GLU A 48 -14.42 -1.39 13.95
CA GLU A 48 -15.33 -1.92 12.92
C GLU A 48 -14.59 -2.02 11.59
N PRO A 49 -13.72 -3.03 11.41
CA PRO A 49 -12.99 -3.20 10.16
C PRO A 49 -13.92 -3.69 9.04
N ASP A 50 -13.56 -3.38 7.78
CA ASP A 50 -14.18 -3.98 6.60
C ASP A 50 -13.74 -5.45 6.46
N VAL A 51 -12.49 -5.75 6.87
CA VAL A 51 -11.89 -7.09 6.85
C VAL A 51 -11.31 -7.42 8.22
N ILE A 52 -11.78 -8.51 8.82
CA ILE A 52 -11.15 -9.08 10.01
C ILE A 52 -9.95 -9.88 9.55
N GLY A 53 -8.74 -9.43 9.89
CA GLY A 53 -7.50 -10.05 9.42
C GLY A 53 -6.28 -9.65 10.23
N ASP A 54 -5.26 -10.49 10.15
CA ASP A 54 -3.99 -10.30 10.83
C ASP A 54 -2.99 -9.64 9.87
N PHE A 55 -2.41 -8.52 10.28
CA PHE A 55 -1.41 -7.81 9.47
C PHE A 55 -0.14 -8.64 9.20
N ARG A 56 0.11 -9.69 9.99
CA ARG A 56 1.24 -10.61 9.81
C ARG A 56 1.04 -11.62 8.67
N LYS A 57 -0.22 -11.81 8.25
CA LYS A 57 -0.62 -12.71 7.16
C LYS A 57 -1.92 -12.21 6.54
N MET A 58 -1.81 -11.26 5.62
CA MET A 58 -2.96 -10.62 5.00
C MET A 58 -3.57 -11.48 3.88
N VAL A 59 -4.89 -11.40 3.74
CA VAL A 59 -5.65 -12.14 2.71
C VAL A 59 -5.59 -11.49 1.32
N PHE A 60 -5.03 -10.31 1.21
CA PHE A 60 -4.97 -9.57 -0.06
C PHE A 60 -3.88 -10.14 -0.98
N PRO A 61 -4.11 -10.14 -2.30
CA PRO A 61 -3.08 -10.47 -3.29
C PRO A 61 -1.88 -9.52 -3.23
N ASP A 62 -0.79 -9.92 -3.87
CA ASP A 62 0.37 -9.04 -4.06
C ASP A 62 -0.04 -7.80 -4.86
N LYS A 63 0.59 -6.65 -4.56
CA LYS A 63 0.43 -5.40 -5.33
C LYS A 63 -1.02 -4.91 -5.46
N SER A 64 -1.85 -5.15 -4.42
CA SER A 64 -3.27 -4.79 -4.40
C SER A 64 -3.55 -3.32 -4.09
N PHE A 65 -2.59 -2.60 -3.48
CA PHE A 65 -2.84 -1.25 -2.97
C PHE A 65 -1.75 -0.27 -3.40
N LYS A 66 -2.16 0.96 -3.71
CA LYS A 66 -1.25 2.08 -4.01
C LYS A 66 -0.73 2.79 -2.75
N MET A 67 -1.46 2.64 -1.65
CA MET A 67 -1.07 3.15 -0.33
C MET A 67 -1.40 2.13 0.74
N VAL A 68 -0.46 1.91 1.65
CA VAL A 68 -0.66 1.09 2.86
C VAL A 68 -0.33 1.95 4.08
N ILE A 69 -1.21 1.94 5.07
CA ILE A 69 -0.99 2.57 6.37
C ILE A 69 -0.78 1.45 7.39
N PHE A 70 0.31 1.53 8.13
CA PHE A 70 0.70 0.56 9.14
C PHE A 70 0.93 1.26 10.48
N ASP A 71 -0.06 1.20 11.37
CA ASP A 71 -0.03 1.70 12.76
C ASP A 71 -0.28 0.54 13.73
N PRO A 72 0.68 -0.42 13.85
CA PRO A 72 0.50 -1.61 14.68
C PRO A 72 0.48 -1.25 16.17
N PRO A 73 -0.05 -2.13 17.03
CA PRO A 73 0.06 -1.98 18.46
C PRO A 73 1.52 -1.77 18.88
N HIS A 74 1.75 -0.79 19.76
CA HIS A 74 3.10 -0.38 20.21
C HIS A 74 3.22 -0.22 21.73
N LEU A 75 2.16 -0.51 22.48
CA LEU A 75 2.14 -0.36 23.93
C LEU A 75 2.45 -1.70 24.63
N MET A 76 3.34 -1.68 25.62
CA MET A 76 3.61 -2.80 26.51
C MET A 76 2.75 -2.68 27.79
N LEU A 77 1.44 -2.81 27.66
CA LEU A 77 0.48 -2.72 28.75
C LEU A 77 -0.23 -4.05 29.00
N ASN A 78 -0.68 -4.26 30.23
CA ASN A 78 -1.55 -5.38 30.53
C ASN A 78 -2.83 -5.34 29.69
N LYS A 79 -3.31 -6.47 29.20
CA LYS A 79 -4.52 -6.58 28.35
C LYS A 79 -5.77 -6.00 29.01
N THR A 80 -5.79 -5.96 30.36
CA THR A 80 -6.88 -5.36 31.14
C THR A 80 -6.88 -3.84 31.15
N ALA A 81 -5.73 -3.21 30.85
CA ALA A 81 -5.62 -1.75 30.79
C ALA A 81 -6.50 -1.20 29.65
N TRP A 82 -7.24 -0.11 29.91
CA TRP A 82 -8.14 0.48 28.93
C TRP A 82 -7.41 0.92 27.63
N MET A 83 -6.20 1.43 27.75
CA MET A 83 -5.36 1.78 26.58
C MET A 83 -5.01 0.56 25.74
N ALA A 84 -4.72 -0.60 26.38
CA ALA A 84 -4.48 -1.84 25.67
C ALA A 84 -5.76 -2.37 25.01
N LYS A 85 -6.91 -2.22 25.65
CA LYS A 85 -8.20 -2.54 25.04
C LYS A 85 -8.51 -1.66 23.84
N LYS A 86 -8.14 -0.36 23.90
CA LYS A 86 -8.38 0.60 22.83
C LYS A 86 -7.44 0.42 21.65
N TYR A 87 -6.13 0.31 21.90
CA TYR A 87 -5.09 0.37 20.85
C TYR A 87 -4.38 -0.96 20.61
N GLY A 88 -4.71 -2.00 21.36
CA GLY A 88 -3.95 -3.24 21.38
C GLY A 88 -2.71 -3.14 22.27
N THR A 89 -2.00 -4.26 22.41
CA THR A 89 -0.76 -4.35 23.20
C THR A 89 0.20 -5.34 22.56
N ILE A 90 1.50 -5.07 22.70
CA ILE A 90 2.60 -5.96 22.32
C ILE A 90 3.19 -6.67 23.54
N LYS A 91 2.57 -6.51 24.73
CA LYS A 91 2.97 -7.28 25.90
C LYS A 91 2.67 -8.76 25.70
N ASP A 92 3.59 -9.59 26.06
CA ASP A 92 3.52 -11.05 25.92
C ASP A 92 3.46 -11.53 24.46
N THR A 93 3.94 -10.74 23.50
CA THR A 93 4.13 -11.11 22.09
C THR A 93 5.61 -11.02 21.71
N ASP A 94 6.01 -11.73 20.66
CA ASP A 94 7.26 -11.44 19.97
C ASP A 94 7.06 -10.30 19.00
N TYR A 95 7.03 -9.07 19.52
CA TYR A 95 6.80 -7.87 18.71
C TYR A 95 7.81 -7.69 17.57
N LYS A 96 9.03 -8.28 17.69
CA LYS A 96 10.03 -8.21 16.63
C LYS A 96 9.63 -9.07 15.44
N ALA A 97 9.27 -10.33 15.70
CA ALA A 97 8.76 -11.22 14.67
C ALA A 97 7.44 -10.67 14.07
N ASP A 98 6.55 -10.16 14.92
CA ASP A 98 5.28 -9.56 14.49
C ASP A 98 5.50 -8.36 13.54
N LEU A 99 6.40 -7.43 13.89
CA LEU A 99 6.71 -6.27 13.04
C LEU A 99 7.41 -6.68 11.75
N GLN A 100 8.36 -7.62 11.82
CA GLN A 100 9.04 -8.12 10.63
C GLN A 100 8.05 -8.75 9.64
N ALA A 101 7.14 -9.60 10.14
CA ALA A 101 6.07 -10.17 9.32
C ALA A 101 5.13 -9.10 8.77
N GLY A 102 4.74 -8.12 9.60
CA GLY A 102 3.87 -7.02 9.21
C GLY A 102 4.48 -6.15 8.11
N PHE A 103 5.74 -5.75 8.23
CA PHE A 103 6.43 -5.00 7.19
C PHE A 103 6.54 -5.80 5.88
N LYS A 104 6.84 -7.11 5.97
CA LYS A 104 6.89 -7.99 4.80
C LYS A 104 5.55 -8.04 4.07
N GLU A 105 4.46 -8.20 4.81
CA GLU A 105 3.11 -8.25 4.25
C GLU A 105 2.66 -6.89 3.70
N CYS A 106 2.89 -5.79 4.42
CA CYS A 106 2.62 -4.44 3.92
C CYS A 106 3.36 -4.18 2.61
N TRP A 107 4.63 -4.60 2.52
CA TRP A 107 5.43 -4.45 1.31
C TRP A 107 4.96 -5.35 0.16
N ARG A 108 4.48 -6.56 0.46
CA ARG A 108 3.93 -7.51 -0.51
C ARG A 108 2.67 -6.97 -1.18
N VAL A 109 1.71 -6.52 -0.34
CA VAL A 109 0.41 -6.03 -0.84
C VAL A 109 0.48 -4.62 -1.44
N LEU A 110 1.55 -3.88 -1.16
CA LEU A 110 1.82 -2.58 -1.76
C LEU A 110 2.27 -2.77 -3.21
N ASP A 111 1.66 -2.02 -4.13
CA ASP A 111 2.02 -2.04 -5.54
C ASP A 111 3.34 -1.30 -5.80
N ASP A 112 3.91 -1.52 -6.97
CA ASP A 112 5.07 -0.78 -7.44
C ASP A 112 4.74 0.73 -7.49
N PHE A 113 5.70 1.55 -7.10
CA PHE A 113 5.55 2.99 -6.90
C PHE A 113 4.50 3.39 -5.85
N GLY A 114 4.00 2.42 -5.08
CA GLY A 114 3.09 2.67 -3.97
C GLY A 114 3.79 3.25 -2.75
N THR A 115 2.99 3.80 -1.83
CA THR A 115 3.46 4.47 -0.63
C THR A 115 3.08 3.67 0.62
N LEU A 116 4.06 3.35 1.48
CA LEU A 116 3.84 2.83 2.82
C LEU A 116 4.00 3.97 3.84
N ILE A 117 2.99 4.18 4.67
CA ILE A 117 3.03 5.09 5.82
C ILE A 117 3.09 4.25 7.08
N PHE A 118 4.17 4.38 7.84
CA PHE A 118 4.34 3.68 9.12
C PHE A 118 4.30 4.67 10.27
N LYS A 119 3.49 4.36 11.30
CA LYS A 119 3.39 5.15 12.51
C LYS A 119 3.86 4.33 13.71
N TRP A 120 4.65 4.95 14.59
CA TRP A 120 5.15 4.35 15.81
C TRP A 120 5.24 5.36 16.95
N ASN A 121 4.85 4.95 18.15
CA ASN A 121 5.14 5.73 19.36
C ASN A 121 6.19 5.01 20.21
N ASP A 122 7.23 5.72 20.62
CA ASP A 122 8.41 5.15 21.28
C ASP A 122 8.29 5.02 22.80
N GLN A 123 7.10 5.22 23.35
CA GLN A 123 6.87 5.17 24.81
C GLN A 123 7.22 3.81 25.41
N SER A 124 6.91 2.72 24.74
CA SER A 124 7.19 1.36 25.23
C SER A 124 8.45 0.75 24.61
N VAL A 125 8.69 0.99 23.35
CA VAL A 125 9.83 0.48 22.60
C VAL A 125 10.43 1.58 21.75
N ALA A 126 11.70 1.90 22.00
CA ALA A 126 12.43 2.93 21.29
C ALA A 126 12.46 2.66 19.78
N ILE A 127 12.29 3.70 18.98
CA ILE A 127 12.26 3.60 17.51
C ILE A 127 13.53 2.97 16.93
N GLU A 128 14.68 3.12 17.59
CA GLU A 128 15.95 2.55 17.16
C GLU A 128 15.93 1.01 17.14
N LYS A 129 15.07 0.39 17.96
CA LYS A 129 14.86 -1.08 17.95
C LYS A 129 13.93 -1.54 16.83
N ILE A 130 13.21 -0.61 16.21
CA ILE A 130 12.22 -0.89 15.15
C ILE A 130 12.83 -0.69 13.76
N LYS A 131 13.70 0.31 13.59
CA LYS A 131 14.36 0.62 12.32
C LYS A 131 14.99 -0.57 11.59
N PRO A 132 15.58 -1.58 12.26
CA PRO A 132 16.12 -2.77 11.57
C PRO A 132 15.08 -3.59 10.80
N PHE A 133 13.78 -3.42 11.05
CA PHE A 133 12.68 -4.13 10.38
C PHE A 133 12.11 -3.36 9.19
N PHE A 134 12.57 -2.14 8.95
CA PHE A 134 12.07 -1.32 7.84
C PHE A 134 12.30 -2.03 6.50
N PRO A 135 11.31 -2.01 5.60
CA PRO A 135 11.43 -2.70 4.31
C PRO A 135 12.42 -2.01 3.36
N ASP A 136 12.65 -0.70 3.58
CA ASP A 136 13.56 0.16 2.81
C ASP A 136 13.94 1.39 3.65
N LYS A 137 14.73 2.30 3.07
CA LYS A 137 15.00 3.60 3.67
C LYS A 137 13.78 4.51 3.53
N PRO A 138 13.31 5.15 4.62
CA PRO A 138 12.22 6.11 4.52
C PRO A 138 12.66 7.33 3.71
N ILE A 139 11.78 7.83 2.83
CA ILE A 139 12.01 9.05 2.05
C ILE A 139 11.66 10.32 2.84
N ILE A 140 10.70 10.21 3.76
CA ILE A 140 10.29 11.30 4.66
C ILE A 140 10.04 10.71 6.05
N PHE A 141 10.37 11.48 7.10
CA PHE A 141 9.89 11.19 8.44
C PHE A 141 9.53 12.47 9.18
N ASN A 142 8.58 12.37 10.10
CA ASN A 142 8.26 13.42 11.05
C ASN A 142 8.24 12.85 12.47
N ARG A 143 8.63 13.66 13.43
CA ARG A 143 8.64 13.33 14.86
C ARG A 143 7.88 14.40 15.64
N ILE A 144 6.89 13.95 16.41
CA ILE A 144 6.07 14.81 17.28
C ILE A 144 6.22 14.33 18.72
N GLY A 145 6.56 15.21 19.64
CA GLY A 145 6.71 14.91 21.06
C GLY A 145 8.15 15.04 21.57
N THR A 146 8.39 14.59 22.81
CA THR A 146 9.67 14.62 23.50
C THR A 146 10.34 13.24 23.51
N LYS A 147 11.66 13.18 23.77
CA LYS A 147 12.42 11.94 23.82
C LYS A 147 11.74 10.91 24.74
N GLY A 148 11.52 9.67 24.25
CA GLY A 148 10.87 8.59 24.99
C GLY A 148 9.35 8.71 25.10
N LYS A 149 8.73 9.71 24.44
CA LYS A 149 7.27 9.90 24.31
C LYS A 149 6.94 10.51 22.94
N SER A 150 7.69 10.14 21.91
CA SER A 150 7.51 10.68 20.58
C SER A 150 6.70 9.77 19.71
N THR A 151 5.86 10.35 18.86
CA THR A 151 5.22 9.66 17.74
C THR A 151 5.99 9.99 16.48
N TYR A 152 6.34 8.95 15.76
CA TYR A 152 7.04 9.02 14.49
C TYR A 152 6.11 8.63 13.36
N TRP A 153 6.22 9.33 12.25
CA TRP A 153 5.61 8.99 10.98
C TRP A 153 6.73 8.83 9.96
N PHE A 154 6.78 7.68 9.33
CA PHE A 154 7.73 7.38 8.25
C PHE A 154 6.96 7.11 6.97
N VAL A 155 7.49 7.63 5.87
CA VAL A 155 6.96 7.41 4.54
C VAL A 155 8.00 6.68 3.70
N PHE A 156 7.61 5.58 3.10
CA PHE A 156 8.42 4.78 2.18
C PHE A 156 7.74 4.74 0.83
N MET A 157 8.52 4.61 -0.23
CA MET A 157 8.02 4.37 -1.57
C MET A 157 8.63 3.09 -2.11
N LYS A 158 7.80 2.18 -2.63
CA LYS A 158 8.25 0.93 -3.22
C LYS A 158 8.74 1.18 -4.64
N ILE A 159 10.03 1.48 -4.77
CA ILE A 159 10.67 1.72 -6.06
C ILE A 159 11.21 0.39 -6.58
N PRO A 160 10.73 -0.11 -7.74
CA PRO A 160 11.25 -1.32 -8.36
C PRO A 160 12.74 -1.21 -8.69
N SER A 161 13.46 -2.33 -8.65
CA SER A 161 14.86 -2.37 -9.08
C SER A 161 14.99 -2.03 -10.58
N LYS A 162 16.21 -1.72 -11.04
CA LYS A 162 16.45 -1.44 -12.46
C LYS A 162 16.01 -2.60 -13.36
N GLU A 163 16.28 -3.83 -12.93
CA GLU A 163 15.90 -5.05 -13.64
C GLU A 163 14.37 -5.20 -13.71
N GLN A 164 13.68 -4.93 -12.60
CA GLN A 164 12.21 -4.93 -12.55
C GLN A 164 11.61 -3.83 -13.44
N LEU A 165 12.21 -2.65 -13.47
CA LEU A 165 11.78 -1.55 -14.35
C LEU A 165 11.93 -1.90 -15.83
N ILE A 166 13.04 -2.56 -16.20
CA ILE A 166 13.26 -3.04 -17.58
C ILE A 166 12.18 -4.07 -17.94
N ALA A 167 11.90 -5.03 -17.08
CA ALA A 167 10.87 -6.04 -17.30
C ALA A 167 9.46 -5.42 -17.42
N LEU A 168 9.12 -4.44 -16.59
CA LEU A 168 7.84 -3.72 -16.67
C LEU A 168 7.70 -2.97 -18.00
N ASN A 169 8.76 -2.32 -18.48
CA ASN A 169 8.77 -1.63 -19.77
C ASN A 169 8.61 -2.59 -20.96
N GLN A 170 9.26 -3.76 -20.92
CA GLN A 170 9.13 -4.78 -21.97
C GLN A 170 7.72 -5.37 -22.01
N ASN A 171 7.11 -5.66 -20.86
CA ASN A 171 5.75 -6.17 -20.77
C ASN A 171 4.71 -5.15 -21.26
N SER A 172 4.90 -3.88 -20.91
CA SER A 172 4.03 -2.79 -21.39
C SER A 172 4.12 -2.60 -22.90
N ALA A 173 5.32 -2.72 -23.48
CA ALA A 173 5.51 -2.62 -24.92
C ALA A 173 4.85 -3.81 -25.67
N SER A 174 4.99 -5.02 -25.12
CA SER A 174 4.36 -6.22 -25.69
C SER A 174 2.83 -6.18 -25.63
N GLN A 175 2.28 -5.60 -24.57
CA GLN A 175 0.84 -5.47 -24.38
C GLN A 175 0.22 -4.45 -25.35
N VAL A 176 0.90 -3.31 -25.57
CA VAL A 176 0.47 -2.31 -26.58
C VAL A 176 0.48 -2.88 -27.99
N VAL A 177 1.47 -3.71 -28.32
CA VAL A 177 1.53 -4.39 -29.64
C VAL A 177 0.38 -5.39 -29.79
N ASN A 178 0.08 -6.19 -28.77
CA ASN A 178 -1.02 -7.15 -28.78
C ASN A 178 -2.39 -6.47 -28.84
N ASP A 179 -2.59 -5.39 -28.10
CA ASP A 179 -3.83 -4.62 -28.11
C ASP A 179 -4.02 -3.90 -29.46
N GLY A 180 -2.95 -3.39 -30.05
CA GLY A 180 -2.95 -2.80 -31.39
C GLY A 180 -3.28 -3.83 -32.49
N LEU A 181 -2.75 -5.05 -32.39
CA LEU A 181 -3.06 -6.16 -33.30
C LEU A 181 -4.51 -6.64 -33.14
N ASN A 182 -5.04 -6.71 -31.91
CA ASN A 182 -6.43 -7.10 -31.66
C ASN A 182 -7.46 -6.07 -32.15
N ILE A 183 -7.12 -4.79 -32.09
CA ILE A 183 -7.96 -3.74 -32.67
C ILE A 183 -7.98 -3.85 -34.21
N SER A 184 -6.80 -4.06 -34.83
CA SER A 184 -6.67 -4.24 -36.27
C SER A 184 -7.43 -5.47 -36.79
N LEU A 185 -7.46 -6.57 -36.02
CA LEU A 185 -8.18 -7.80 -36.40
C LEU A 185 -9.71 -7.68 -36.29
N LYS A 186 -10.22 -6.83 -35.38
CA LYS A 186 -11.66 -6.57 -35.25
C LYS A 186 -12.19 -5.65 -36.34
N ASP A 187 -11.40 -4.69 -36.78
CA ASP A 187 -11.81 -3.77 -37.86
C ASP A 187 -11.69 -4.41 -39.28
N ASN A 188 -10.83 -5.43 -39.43
CA ASN A 188 -10.56 -6.08 -40.73
C ASN A 188 -11.45 -7.29 -41.05
N SER A 189 -12.46 -7.62 -40.24
CA SER A 189 -13.40 -8.70 -40.60
C SER A 189 -14.31 -8.36 -41.77
N ASN A 190 -14.30 -7.14 -42.30
CA ASN A 190 -15.09 -6.67 -43.45
C ASN A 190 -14.27 -6.24 -44.66
N GLU A 191 -12.93 -6.26 -44.66
CA GLU A 191 -12.11 -5.88 -45.83
C GLU A 191 -10.89 -6.81 -46.01
N LEU A 192 -11.10 -8.10 -46.22
CA LEU A 192 -10.05 -9.04 -46.65
C LEU A 192 -10.15 -9.32 -48.14
N SER A 193 -9.64 -8.41 -48.95
CA SER A 193 -8.98 -8.76 -50.23
C SER A 193 -8.05 -7.61 -50.63
N GLN A 194 -6.75 -7.89 -50.65
CA GLN A 194 -5.61 -7.06 -51.12
C GLN A 194 -4.93 -6.14 -50.09
N ILE A 195 -3.88 -6.64 -49.43
CA ILE A 195 -2.69 -5.86 -49.09
C ILE A 195 -1.46 -6.77 -49.09
N SER A 196 -0.45 -6.36 -49.83
CA SER A 196 0.84 -7.02 -50.00
C SER A 196 1.84 -6.71 -48.89
N SER A 197 2.84 -7.57 -48.69
CA SER A 197 3.82 -7.69 -47.60
C SER A 197 4.83 -6.52 -47.38
N ASN A 198 4.53 -5.30 -47.76
CA ASN A 198 5.50 -4.20 -47.64
C ASN A 198 5.21 -3.16 -46.55
N ASP A 199 4.13 -3.30 -45.78
CA ASP A 199 3.71 -2.27 -44.83
C ASP A 199 4.15 -2.47 -43.36
N GLU A 200 4.66 -3.64 -42.98
CA GLU A 200 5.05 -3.90 -41.58
C GLU A 200 6.23 -3.04 -41.07
N THR A 201 7.16 -2.67 -41.96
CA THR A 201 8.35 -1.90 -41.57
C THR A 201 8.05 -0.41 -41.34
N SER A 202 7.09 0.15 -42.07
CA SER A 202 6.66 1.55 -41.94
C SER A 202 5.78 1.78 -40.70
N LEU A 203 4.95 0.81 -40.34
CA LEU A 203 4.08 0.87 -39.16
C LEU A 203 4.90 0.83 -37.86
N ASN A 204 5.90 -0.05 -37.77
CA ASN A 204 6.81 -0.18 -36.64
C ASN A 204 7.65 1.10 -36.39
N ASN A 205 8.05 1.80 -37.43
CA ASN A 205 8.80 3.04 -37.32
C ASN A 205 7.91 4.23 -36.86
N ASN A 206 6.66 4.28 -37.29
CA ASN A 206 5.68 5.30 -36.86
C ASN A 206 5.28 5.14 -35.37
N ILE A 207 5.10 3.90 -34.90
CA ILE A 207 4.79 3.60 -33.50
C ILE A 207 5.97 3.98 -32.60
N LYS A 208 7.20 3.63 -32.98
CA LYS A 208 8.42 4.03 -32.24
C LYS A 208 8.56 5.54 -32.14
N GLN A 209 8.31 6.29 -33.20
CA GLN A 209 8.41 7.75 -33.22
C GLN A 209 7.32 8.42 -32.35
N LYS A 210 6.07 7.95 -32.39
CA LYS A 210 4.98 8.49 -31.55
C LYS A 210 5.19 8.21 -30.07
N THR A 211 5.74 7.04 -29.73
CA THR A 211 6.05 6.68 -28.32
C THR A 211 7.22 7.53 -27.81
N TYR A 212 8.25 7.78 -28.62
CA TYR A 212 9.38 8.63 -28.26
C TYR A 212 8.97 10.10 -28.01
N LEU A 213 8.07 10.63 -28.83
CA LEU A 213 7.53 11.99 -28.68
C LEU A 213 6.64 12.13 -27.43
N LYS A 214 5.90 11.09 -27.06
CA LYS A 214 5.05 11.10 -25.87
C LYS A 214 5.86 11.04 -24.57
N ILE A 215 6.96 10.27 -24.56
CA ILE A 215 7.89 10.18 -23.41
C ILE A 215 8.64 11.51 -23.22
N ASN A 216 9.07 12.16 -24.29
CA ASN A 216 9.76 13.45 -24.18
C ASN A 216 8.82 14.61 -23.78
N LYS A 217 7.53 14.54 -24.06
CA LYS A 217 6.53 15.52 -23.58
C LYS A 217 6.29 15.42 -22.07
N ILE A 218 6.46 14.24 -21.49
CA ILE A 218 6.32 14.01 -20.03
C ILE A 218 7.58 14.46 -19.27
N LYS A 219 8.74 14.52 -19.94
CA LYS A 219 10.02 14.95 -19.31
C LYS A 219 10.20 16.47 -19.28
N ASN A 220 9.41 17.23 -20.02
CA ASN A 220 9.57 18.69 -20.18
C ASN A 220 8.36 19.48 -19.58
N ASN A 221 7.51 18.82 -18.82
CA ASN A 221 6.51 19.43 -17.94
C ASN A 221 6.79 18.99 -16.49
#